data_6b398af8c8013d32647922b3fbbae859
#
_entry.id   6b398af8c8013d32647922b3fbbae859
#
_cell.length_a   1.000
_cell.length_b   1.000
_cell.length_c   1.000
_cell.angle_alpha   90.00
_cell.angle_beta   90.00
_cell.angle_gamma   90.00
#
_symmetry.space_group_name_H-M   'P 1'
#
loop_
_entity.id
_entity.type
_entity.pdbx_description
1 polymer ?
#
loop_
_entity_poly.entity_id
_entity_poly.type
_entity_poly.pdbx_seq_one_letter_code
_entity_poly.pdbx_strand_id
1 'polypeptide(L)'
;PRSSRTIPYISKVTGVPIIDLATKVMLGQKLKDLGYGTGLYPEAKYYAVKAPVFSFEKLTDVDTGLGPEMKSTGEVLGLAETYPQALLKAFKGAGLKVPKRGSRVIVTVKDEDKAEMVGIARGFEEMGIEIFATSGTCDALTEAGIACKRVNRVSQSHPNILDMIASGTVDMIINTPTKGRKHDSDGFKIRRSAVEHSVTCVTAIDTARAVLTVREQSRSVDLKPIDITKI
;
A
#
# COMPACT_ATOMS: atom_id res chain seq x y z
N PRO A 1 9.82 27.47 1.53
CA PRO A 1 10.61 26.44 2.23
C PRO A 1 9.70 25.67 3.17
N ARG A 2 9.95 24.38 3.29
CA ARG A 2 9.13 23.48 4.10
C ARG A 2 10.06 22.54 4.88
N SER A 3 9.83 22.37 6.18
CA SER A 3 10.47 21.31 6.93
C SER A 3 9.88 19.97 6.53
N SER A 4 10.67 19.05 5.97
CA SER A 4 10.20 17.77 5.46
C SER A 4 10.78 16.62 6.25
N ARG A 5 9.95 15.67 6.68
CA ARG A 5 10.38 14.39 7.28
C ARG A 5 11.20 13.53 6.32
N THR A 6 11.14 13.80 5.03
CA THR A 6 11.92 13.09 4.01
C THR A 6 13.43 13.32 4.19
N ILE A 7 13.86 14.48 4.66
CA ILE A 7 15.29 14.77 4.85
C ILE A 7 15.94 13.85 5.90
N PRO A 8 15.41 13.71 7.14
CA PRO A 8 15.93 12.73 8.08
C PRO A 8 15.89 11.29 7.54
N TYR A 9 14.84 10.95 6.79
CA TYR A 9 14.71 9.63 6.14
C TYR A 9 15.86 9.38 5.16
N ILE A 10 16.11 10.32 4.23
CA ILE A 10 17.20 10.19 3.24
C ILE A 10 18.55 10.13 3.97
N SER A 11 18.78 10.97 4.98
CA SER A 11 20.01 10.92 5.76
C SER A 11 20.27 9.55 6.37
N LYS A 12 19.21 8.90 6.87
CA LYS A 12 19.32 7.55 7.46
C LYS A 12 19.63 6.46 6.44
N VAL A 13 19.00 6.51 5.25
CA VAL A 13 19.17 5.45 4.24
C VAL A 13 20.41 5.60 3.39
N THR A 14 21.00 6.81 3.33
CA THR A 14 22.21 7.08 2.55
C THR A 14 23.47 7.19 3.40
N GLY A 15 23.32 7.30 4.73
CA GLY A 15 24.43 7.63 5.64
C GLY A 15 24.95 9.08 5.51
N VAL A 16 24.33 9.91 4.65
CA VAL A 16 24.73 11.30 4.43
C VAL A 16 24.05 12.22 5.45
N PRO A 17 24.78 12.97 6.29
CA PRO A 17 24.20 13.85 7.30
C PRO A 17 23.68 15.15 6.67
N ILE A 18 22.59 15.08 5.89
CA ILE A 18 22.10 16.16 5.04
C ILE A 18 21.78 17.43 5.84
N ILE A 19 21.23 17.31 7.05
CA ILE A 19 20.87 18.47 7.88
C ILE A 19 22.13 19.21 8.35
N ASP A 20 23.14 18.48 8.81
CA ASP A 20 24.43 19.04 9.24
C ASP A 20 25.13 19.73 8.06
N LEU A 21 25.18 19.05 6.91
CA LEU A 21 25.76 19.62 5.67
C LEU A 21 25.03 20.89 5.23
N ALA A 22 23.69 20.87 5.22
CA ALA A 22 22.90 22.02 4.84
C ALA A 22 23.16 23.20 5.77
N THR A 23 23.29 22.98 7.08
CA THR A 23 23.61 24.01 8.06
C THR A 23 25.01 24.60 7.80
N LYS A 24 26.01 23.76 7.56
CA LYS A 24 27.38 24.23 7.26
C LYS A 24 27.43 25.03 5.96
N VAL A 25 26.69 24.61 4.93
CA VAL A 25 26.58 25.36 3.66
C VAL A 25 25.89 26.71 3.86
N MET A 26 24.84 26.78 4.67
CA MET A 26 24.19 28.05 5.02
C MET A 26 25.13 28.99 5.79
N LEU A 27 26.10 28.47 6.53
CA LEU A 27 27.15 29.20 7.21
C LEU A 27 28.35 29.51 6.30
N GLY A 28 28.25 29.27 5.00
CA GLY A 28 29.24 29.67 3.98
C GLY A 28 30.29 28.61 3.63
N GLN A 29 30.24 27.42 4.20
CA GLN A 29 31.13 26.32 3.80
C GLN A 29 30.72 25.72 2.44
N LYS A 30 31.67 25.28 1.65
CA LYS A 30 31.39 24.66 0.36
C LYS A 30 31.35 23.14 0.50
N LEU A 31 30.39 22.49 -0.18
CA LEU A 31 30.24 21.02 -0.15
C LEU A 31 31.56 20.28 -0.49
N LYS A 32 32.33 20.79 -1.43
CA LYS A 32 33.63 20.20 -1.80
C LYS A 32 34.62 20.16 -0.61
N ASP A 33 34.60 21.16 0.22
CA ASP A 33 35.49 21.28 1.39
C ASP A 33 35.03 20.36 2.54
N LEU A 34 33.76 19.89 2.47
CA LEU A 34 33.14 18.94 3.38
C LEU A 34 33.25 17.49 2.88
N GLY A 35 33.99 17.25 1.79
CA GLY A 35 34.16 15.91 1.23
C GLY A 35 33.06 15.47 0.24
N TYR A 36 32.15 16.39 -0.14
CA TYR A 36 31.08 16.11 -1.10
C TYR A 36 31.33 16.88 -2.39
N GLY A 37 31.54 16.13 -3.48
CA GLY A 37 31.82 16.68 -4.80
C GLY A 37 30.56 17.15 -5.53
N THR A 38 30.71 17.35 -6.85
CA THR A 38 29.62 17.58 -7.80
C THR A 38 29.16 16.26 -8.42
N GLY A 39 27.90 16.18 -8.87
CA GLY A 39 27.30 15.02 -9.50
C GLY A 39 26.37 14.24 -8.58
N LEU A 40 26.05 13.01 -8.98
CA LEU A 40 25.20 12.13 -8.20
C LEU A 40 26.00 11.44 -7.10
N TYR A 41 25.38 11.30 -5.93
CA TYR A 41 25.92 10.47 -4.86
C TYR A 41 25.87 8.98 -5.30
N PRO A 42 26.84 8.14 -4.90
CA PRO A 42 26.81 6.72 -5.23
C PRO A 42 25.51 6.04 -4.81
N GLU A 43 25.08 5.04 -5.58
CA GLU A 43 23.89 4.26 -5.25
C GLU A 43 24.03 3.57 -3.90
N ALA A 44 22.95 3.57 -3.14
CA ALA A 44 22.91 2.89 -1.86
C ALA A 44 22.95 1.36 -2.06
N LYS A 45 23.58 0.64 -1.11
CA LYS A 45 23.65 -0.82 -1.11
C LYS A 45 22.29 -1.50 -0.99
N TYR A 46 21.33 -0.83 -0.38
CA TYR A 46 20.01 -1.37 -0.07
C TYR A 46 18.90 -0.59 -0.77
N TYR A 47 17.82 -1.32 -1.10
CA TYR A 47 16.56 -0.68 -1.47
C TYR A 47 15.88 -0.12 -0.22
N ALA A 48 15.43 1.13 -0.30
CA ALA A 48 14.74 1.82 0.77
C ALA A 48 13.33 2.22 0.31
N VAL A 49 12.30 1.71 0.96
CA VAL A 49 10.91 2.03 0.68
C VAL A 49 10.31 2.78 1.86
N LYS A 50 9.78 3.96 1.57
CA LYS A 50 9.02 4.75 2.53
C LYS A 50 7.54 4.52 2.32
N ALA A 51 6.81 4.10 3.35
CA ALA A 51 5.36 3.97 3.32
C ALA A 51 4.71 4.88 4.38
N PRO A 52 3.58 5.53 4.04
CA PRO A 52 2.81 6.31 5.01
C PRO A 52 2.08 5.38 5.98
N VAL A 53 1.87 5.87 7.21
CA VAL A 53 1.01 5.24 8.21
C VAL A 53 -0.21 6.13 8.43
N PHE A 54 -1.39 5.52 8.52
CA PHE A 54 -2.66 6.20 8.76
C PHE A 54 -3.28 5.69 10.06
N SER A 55 -3.90 6.57 10.82
CA SER A 55 -4.61 6.26 12.08
C SER A 55 -6.12 6.35 11.91
N PHE A 56 -6.65 5.95 10.76
CA PHE A 56 -8.10 6.02 10.50
C PHE A 56 -8.93 5.17 11.45
N GLU A 57 -8.37 4.11 12.00
CA GLU A 57 -8.99 3.26 13.01
C GLU A 57 -9.32 4.00 14.33
N LYS A 58 -8.56 5.08 14.61
CA LYS A 58 -8.73 5.90 15.82
C LYS A 58 -9.67 7.09 15.61
N LEU A 59 -10.07 7.33 14.37
CA LEU A 59 -10.87 8.49 13.96
C LEU A 59 -12.20 8.01 13.41
N THR A 60 -13.27 8.17 14.20
CA THR A 60 -14.64 7.90 13.74
C THR A 60 -15.08 8.94 12.72
N ASP A 61 -15.93 8.56 11.79
CA ASP A 61 -16.56 9.43 10.78
C ASP A 61 -15.62 10.19 9.81
N VAL A 62 -14.33 9.84 9.78
CA VAL A 62 -13.38 10.44 8.83
C VAL A 62 -13.38 9.67 7.52
N ASP A 63 -13.46 10.40 6.41
CA ASP A 63 -13.28 9.82 5.07
C ASP A 63 -11.86 9.26 4.90
N THR A 64 -11.76 7.94 4.70
CA THR A 64 -10.50 7.22 4.47
C THR A 64 -9.98 7.39 3.04
N GLY A 65 -10.75 8.01 2.15
CA GLY A 65 -10.32 8.33 0.79
C GLY A 65 -9.15 9.29 0.78
N LEU A 66 -8.10 8.95 0.04
CA LEU A 66 -6.94 9.83 -0.13
C LEU A 66 -7.23 10.95 -1.12
N GLY A 67 -6.66 12.11 -0.86
CA GLY A 67 -6.79 13.33 -1.66
C GLY A 67 -5.49 14.13 -1.62
N PRO A 68 -5.50 15.38 -2.06
CA PRO A 68 -4.33 16.24 -2.05
C PRO A 68 -3.85 16.61 -0.64
N GLU A 69 -4.74 16.50 0.36
CA GLU A 69 -4.41 16.79 1.76
C GLU A 69 -3.62 15.64 2.39
N MET A 70 -2.64 15.98 3.24
CA MET A 70 -1.91 14.98 4.00
C MET A 70 -2.78 14.40 5.11
N LYS A 71 -3.08 13.09 5.04
CA LYS A 71 -3.83 12.34 6.05
C LYS A 71 -2.96 11.35 6.84
N SER A 72 -1.69 11.18 6.45
CA SER A 72 -0.78 10.30 7.16
C SER A 72 -0.39 10.87 8.53
N THR A 73 -0.33 10.00 9.53
CA THR A 73 0.06 10.33 10.90
C THR A 73 1.50 9.93 11.22
N GLY A 74 2.11 9.13 10.36
CA GLY A 74 3.47 8.67 10.47
C GLY A 74 4.00 8.12 9.15
N GLU A 75 5.22 7.60 9.21
CA GLU A 75 5.87 6.94 8.08
C GLU A 75 6.80 5.83 8.57
N VAL A 76 6.97 4.79 7.78
CA VAL A 76 7.83 3.66 8.07
C VAL A 76 8.87 3.48 6.96
N LEU A 77 10.01 2.91 7.34
CA LEU A 77 11.09 2.54 6.45
C LEU A 77 11.13 1.02 6.27
N GLY A 78 11.01 0.56 5.03
CA GLY A 78 11.38 -0.79 4.64
C GLY A 78 12.76 -0.76 3.98
N LEU A 79 13.70 -1.54 4.50
CA LEU A 79 15.07 -1.61 4.02
C LEU A 79 15.48 -3.06 3.76
N ALA A 80 15.96 -3.37 2.55
CA ALA A 80 16.38 -4.72 2.18
C ALA A 80 17.32 -4.71 0.97
N GLU A 81 17.94 -5.86 0.68
CA GLU A 81 18.81 -6.06 -0.47
C GLU A 81 18.05 -6.10 -1.81
N THR A 82 16.74 -6.38 -1.76
CA THR A 82 15.88 -6.38 -2.95
C THR A 82 14.66 -5.49 -2.73
N TYR A 83 14.16 -4.88 -3.82
CA TYR A 83 12.96 -4.03 -3.77
C TYR A 83 11.72 -4.72 -3.19
N PRO A 84 11.35 -5.96 -3.57
CA PRO A 84 10.18 -6.62 -3.01
C PRO A 84 10.26 -6.90 -1.52
N GLN A 85 11.47 -7.21 -1.03
CA GLN A 85 11.70 -7.39 0.41
C GLN A 85 11.58 -6.07 1.18
N ALA A 86 12.15 -4.98 0.63
CA ALA A 86 12.02 -3.65 1.22
C ALA A 86 10.56 -3.20 1.24
N LEU A 87 9.81 -3.45 0.16
CA LEU A 87 8.39 -3.13 0.07
C LEU A 87 7.54 -3.97 1.04
N LEU A 88 7.84 -5.27 1.19
CA LEU A 88 7.17 -6.12 2.18
C LEU A 88 7.41 -5.64 3.62
N LYS A 89 8.63 -5.22 3.94
CA LYS A 89 8.94 -4.61 5.25
C LYS A 89 8.16 -3.32 5.49
N ALA A 90 8.10 -2.46 4.46
CA ALA A 90 7.33 -1.22 4.52
C ALA A 90 5.83 -1.48 4.71
N PHE A 91 5.24 -2.43 3.98
CA PHE A 91 3.85 -2.84 4.14
C PHE A 91 3.56 -3.35 5.55
N LYS A 92 4.38 -4.28 6.05
CA LYS A 92 4.25 -4.78 7.43
C LYS A 92 4.36 -3.67 8.48
N GLY A 93 5.34 -2.78 8.34
CA GLY A 93 5.53 -1.65 9.24
C GLY A 93 4.36 -0.65 9.19
N ALA A 94 3.71 -0.50 8.05
CA ALA A 94 2.51 0.32 7.87
C ALA A 94 1.21 -0.39 8.30
N GLY A 95 1.28 -1.64 8.78
CA GLY A 95 0.10 -2.41 9.19
C GLY A 95 -0.67 -3.06 8.03
N LEU A 96 -0.17 -2.98 6.79
CA LEU A 96 -0.80 -3.58 5.63
C LEU A 96 -0.51 -5.09 5.60
N LYS A 97 -1.57 -5.89 5.65
CA LYS A 97 -1.48 -7.35 5.58
C LYS A 97 -1.45 -7.79 4.12
N VAL A 98 -0.43 -8.53 3.72
CA VAL A 98 -0.31 -9.14 2.38
C VAL A 98 -1.04 -10.49 2.38
N PRO A 99 -1.96 -10.74 1.43
CA PRO A 99 -2.73 -11.98 1.40
C PRO A 99 -1.83 -13.19 1.15
N LYS A 100 -2.18 -14.34 1.72
CA LYS A 100 -1.49 -15.63 1.59
C LYS A 100 -2.41 -16.65 0.92
N ARG A 101 -1.90 -17.83 0.61
CA ARG A 101 -2.70 -18.94 0.10
C ARG A 101 -3.88 -19.21 1.02
N GLY A 102 -5.07 -19.32 0.47
CA GLY A 102 -6.33 -19.50 1.20
C GLY A 102 -6.93 -18.19 1.74
N SER A 103 -6.26 -17.05 1.56
CA SER A 103 -6.86 -15.73 1.88
C SER A 103 -8.03 -15.42 0.95
N ARG A 104 -8.97 -14.62 1.44
CA ARG A 104 -10.14 -14.12 0.70
C ARG A 104 -9.99 -12.65 0.41
N VAL A 105 -10.03 -12.30 -0.87
CA VAL A 105 -9.88 -10.92 -1.35
C VAL A 105 -11.17 -10.48 -2.03
N ILE A 106 -11.74 -9.37 -1.59
CA ILE A 106 -12.85 -8.72 -2.29
C ILE A 106 -12.30 -7.70 -3.28
N VAL A 107 -12.77 -7.78 -4.53
CA VAL A 107 -12.42 -6.84 -5.60
C VAL A 107 -13.66 -6.09 -6.06
N THR A 108 -13.63 -4.78 -5.94
CA THR A 108 -14.67 -3.88 -6.43
C THR A 108 -14.01 -2.64 -6.99
N VAL A 109 -13.79 -2.65 -8.30
CA VAL A 109 -13.04 -1.61 -9.00
C VAL A 109 -13.93 -0.86 -9.99
N LYS A 110 -13.58 0.40 -10.27
CA LYS A 110 -14.22 1.17 -11.33
C LYS A 110 -13.95 0.54 -12.69
N ASP A 111 -14.77 0.88 -13.69
CA ASP A 111 -14.73 0.24 -15.02
C ASP A 111 -13.37 0.42 -15.72
N GLU A 112 -12.76 1.59 -15.57
CA GLU A 112 -11.46 1.91 -16.19
C GLU A 112 -10.32 1.01 -15.64
N ASP A 113 -10.44 0.49 -14.42
CA ASP A 113 -9.41 -0.32 -13.77
C ASP A 113 -9.61 -1.84 -14.00
N LYS A 114 -10.75 -2.26 -14.57
CA LYS A 114 -11.08 -3.69 -14.73
C LYS A 114 -10.07 -4.43 -15.59
N ALA A 115 -9.63 -3.85 -16.70
CA ALA A 115 -8.69 -4.48 -17.62
C ALA A 115 -7.34 -4.77 -16.91
N GLU A 116 -6.86 -3.83 -16.12
CA GLU A 116 -5.61 -3.97 -15.37
C GLU A 116 -5.78 -4.95 -14.19
N MET A 117 -6.97 -4.92 -13.54
CA MET A 117 -7.30 -5.82 -12.45
C MET A 117 -7.31 -7.29 -12.87
N VAL A 118 -7.65 -7.61 -14.12
CA VAL A 118 -7.62 -8.99 -14.67
C VAL A 118 -6.22 -9.60 -14.48
N GLY A 119 -5.15 -8.89 -14.85
CA GLY A 119 -3.77 -9.38 -14.67
C GLY A 119 -3.41 -9.62 -13.19
N ILE A 120 -3.84 -8.72 -12.32
CA ILE A 120 -3.59 -8.83 -10.87
C ILE A 120 -4.38 -10.00 -10.28
N ALA A 121 -5.65 -10.14 -10.67
CA ALA A 121 -6.52 -11.22 -10.18
C ALA A 121 -6.02 -12.60 -10.61
N ARG A 122 -5.49 -12.74 -11.84
CA ARG A 122 -4.86 -13.97 -12.31
C ARG A 122 -3.70 -14.38 -11.42
N GLY A 123 -2.81 -13.45 -11.09
CA GLY A 123 -1.70 -13.72 -10.18
C GLY A 123 -2.16 -14.12 -8.78
N PHE A 124 -3.24 -13.53 -8.26
CA PHE A 124 -3.83 -13.95 -6.99
C PHE A 124 -4.43 -15.36 -7.06
N GLU A 125 -5.15 -15.69 -8.12
CA GLU A 125 -5.71 -17.03 -8.35
C GLU A 125 -4.61 -18.09 -8.40
N GLU A 126 -3.53 -17.86 -9.16
CA GLU A 126 -2.37 -18.76 -9.27
C GLU A 126 -1.68 -19.00 -7.91
N MET A 127 -1.79 -18.05 -7.00
CA MET A 127 -1.29 -18.20 -5.62
C MET A 127 -2.28 -18.87 -4.67
N GLY A 128 -3.45 -19.28 -5.15
CA GLY A 128 -4.50 -19.92 -4.37
C GLY A 128 -5.22 -18.97 -3.42
N ILE A 129 -5.36 -17.70 -3.82
CA ILE A 129 -6.17 -16.69 -3.14
C ILE A 129 -7.57 -16.70 -3.72
N GLU A 130 -8.60 -16.76 -2.87
CA GLU A 130 -10.00 -16.76 -3.31
C GLU A 130 -10.45 -15.31 -3.61
N ILE A 131 -11.03 -15.12 -4.79
CA ILE A 131 -11.49 -13.81 -5.25
C ILE A 131 -13.00 -13.72 -5.18
N PHE A 132 -13.48 -12.67 -4.51
CA PHE A 132 -14.87 -12.27 -4.45
C PHE A 132 -15.03 -10.91 -5.13
N ALA A 133 -16.09 -10.69 -5.88
CA ALA A 133 -16.34 -9.42 -6.52
C ALA A 133 -17.83 -9.10 -6.69
N THR A 134 -18.17 -7.82 -6.80
CA THR A 134 -19.51 -7.39 -7.24
C THR A 134 -19.73 -7.75 -8.69
N SER A 135 -21.02 -7.89 -9.11
CA SER A 135 -21.39 -8.46 -10.41
C SER A 135 -20.55 -7.95 -11.58
N GLY A 136 -20.50 -6.63 -11.82
CA GLY A 136 -19.77 -6.10 -12.97
C GLY A 136 -18.25 -6.32 -12.97
N THR A 137 -17.62 -6.45 -11.79
CA THR A 137 -16.20 -6.83 -11.69
C THR A 137 -16.05 -8.33 -11.84
N CYS A 138 -16.94 -9.12 -11.21
CA CYS A 138 -16.94 -10.58 -11.30
C CYS A 138 -17.16 -11.05 -12.75
N ASP A 139 -18.06 -10.42 -13.49
CA ASP A 139 -18.30 -10.72 -14.90
C ASP A 139 -17.03 -10.54 -15.74
N ALA A 140 -16.37 -9.39 -15.60
CA ALA A 140 -15.11 -9.11 -16.29
C ALA A 140 -13.99 -10.10 -15.96
N LEU A 141 -13.87 -10.53 -14.70
CA LEU A 141 -12.90 -11.54 -14.29
C LEU A 141 -13.25 -12.92 -14.85
N THR A 142 -14.52 -13.32 -14.81
CA THR A 142 -14.99 -14.61 -15.31
C THR A 142 -14.85 -14.71 -16.84
N GLU A 143 -15.17 -13.64 -17.57
CA GLU A 143 -14.95 -13.53 -19.01
C GLU A 143 -13.46 -13.70 -19.39
N ALA A 144 -12.56 -13.26 -18.51
CA ALA A 144 -11.11 -13.46 -18.65
C ALA A 144 -10.63 -14.85 -18.19
N GLY A 145 -11.54 -15.76 -17.80
CA GLY A 145 -11.24 -17.12 -17.34
C GLY A 145 -10.70 -17.22 -15.92
N ILE A 146 -10.96 -16.23 -15.07
CA ILE A 146 -10.52 -16.20 -13.66
C ILE A 146 -11.68 -16.62 -12.76
N ALA A 147 -11.43 -17.54 -11.83
CA ALA A 147 -12.44 -18.00 -10.86
C ALA A 147 -12.81 -16.86 -9.90
N CYS A 148 -14.05 -16.42 -9.94
CA CYS A 148 -14.57 -15.35 -9.12
C CYS A 148 -15.91 -15.72 -8.49
N LYS A 149 -16.05 -15.49 -7.19
CA LYS A 149 -17.33 -15.68 -6.48
C LYS A 149 -18.05 -14.32 -6.36
N ARG A 150 -19.32 -14.28 -6.76
CA ARG A 150 -20.12 -13.06 -6.64
C ARG A 150 -20.43 -12.74 -5.19
N VAL A 151 -20.39 -11.45 -4.87
CA VAL A 151 -20.87 -10.88 -3.60
C VAL A 151 -21.86 -9.75 -3.89
N ASN A 152 -22.88 -9.63 -3.09
CA ASN A 152 -23.87 -8.56 -3.20
C ASN A 152 -23.27 -7.21 -2.84
N ARG A 153 -23.69 -6.16 -3.57
CA ARG A 153 -23.35 -4.77 -3.22
C ARG A 153 -23.97 -4.37 -1.89
N VAL A 154 -23.46 -3.31 -1.28
CA VAL A 154 -23.98 -2.76 -0.01
C VAL A 154 -25.48 -2.42 -0.09
N SER A 155 -25.93 -1.98 -1.25
CA SER A 155 -27.34 -1.62 -1.51
C SER A 155 -28.23 -2.80 -1.86
N GLN A 156 -27.71 -4.03 -1.90
CA GLN A 156 -28.45 -5.25 -2.23
C GLN A 156 -28.77 -6.08 -0.97
N SER A 157 -29.47 -7.21 -1.18
CA SER A 157 -29.85 -8.13 -0.10
C SER A 157 -28.65 -8.73 0.62
N HIS A 158 -28.84 -9.06 1.89
CA HIS A 158 -27.89 -9.83 2.69
C HIS A 158 -27.82 -11.29 2.27
N PRO A 159 -26.64 -11.96 2.38
CA PRO A 159 -25.38 -11.38 2.81
C PRO A 159 -24.73 -10.52 1.70
N ASN A 160 -24.15 -9.38 2.09
CA ASN A 160 -23.46 -8.46 1.19
C ASN A 160 -22.00 -8.23 1.63
N ILE A 161 -21.30 -7.32 0.96
CA ILE A 161 -19.89 -7.01 1.25
C ILE A 161 -19.66 -6.63 2.72
N LEU A 162 -20.55 -5.84 3.33
CA LEU A 162 -20.38 -5.40 4.73
C LEU A 162 -20.50 -6.58 5.69
N ASP A 163 -21.40 -7.53 5.42
CA ASP A 163 -21.55 -8.73 6.25
C ASP A 163 -20.28 -9.60 6.18
N MET A 164 -19.67 -9.72 5.00
CA MET A 164 -18.40 -10.44 4.85
C MET A 164 -17.26 -9.78 5.60
N ILE A 165 -17.20 -8.44 5.61
CA ILE A 165 -16.19 -7.69 6.37
C ILE A 165 -16.42 -7.90 7.87
N ALA A 166 -17.64 -7.70 8.34
CA ALA A 166 -18.01 -7.80 9.76
C ALA A 166 -17.80 -9.22 10.33
N SER A 167 -18.01 -10.25 9.52
CA SER A 167 -17.76 -11.65 9.93
C SER A 167 -16.29 -12.04 10.04
N GLY A 168 -15.36 -11.15 9.67
CA GLY A 168 -13.91 -11.43 9.70
C GLY A 168 -13.46 -12.48 8.67
N THR A 169 -14.28 -12.75 7.65
CA THR A 169 -13.96 -13.76 6.62
C THR A 169 -13.16 -13.21 5.45
N VAL A 170 -12.83 -11.91 5.46
CA VAL A 170 -12.11 -11.22 4.39
C VAL A 170 -10.75 -10.75 4.90
N ASP A 171 -9.69 -11.06 4.16
CA ASP A 171 -8.31 -10.68 4.49
C ASP A 171 -7.91 -9.34 3.88
N MET A 172 -8.43 -9.02 2.69
CA MET A 172 -8.12 -7.79 1.96
C MET A 172 -9.28 -7.36 1.06
N ILE A 173 -9.35 -6.06 0.85
CA ILE A 173 -10.28 -5.44 -0.09
C ILE A 173 -9.50 -4.58 -1.07
N ILE A 174 -9.77 -4.70 -2.36
CA ILE A 174 -9.33 -3.79 -3.40
C ILE A 174 -10.56 -3.00 -3.86
N ASN A 175 -10.61 -1.72 -3.48
CA ASN A 175 -11.75 -0.83 -3.79
C ASN A 175 -11.24 0.46 -4.41
N THR A 176 -11.23 0.54 -5.74
CA THR A 176 -10.82 1.78 -6.43
C THR A 176 -11.99 2.77 -6.50
N PRO A 177 -11.78 4.02 -6.06
CA PRO A 177 -12.86 5.01 -6.02
C PRO A 177 -13.25 5.48 -7.42
N THR A 178 -14.55 5.64 -7.65
CA THR A 178 -15.07 6.36 -8.81
C THR A 178 -14.92 7.88 -8.61
N LYS A 179 -14.90 8.64 -9.72
CA LYS A 179 -14.83 10.10 -9.65
C LYS A 179 -16.06 10.67 -8.91
N GLY A 180 -15.82 11.62 -8.03
CA GLY A 180 -16.85 12.28 -7.22
C GLY A 180 -16.93 11.71 -5.81
N ARG A 181 -16.66 12.55 -4.80
CA ARG A 181 -16.74 12.20 -3.38
C ARG A 181 -18.20 12.28 -2.92
N LYS A 182 -18.90 11.16 -2.92
CA LYS A 182 -20.19 11.05 -2.21
C LYS A 182 -19.94 10.26 -0.92
N HIS A 183 -20.13 10.91 0.23
CA HIS A 183 -20.00 10.29 1.56
C HIS A 183 -20.98 9.12 1.79
N ASP A 184 -21.95 8.94 0.92
CA ASP A 184 -22.97 7.91 1.01
C ASP A 184 -22.81 6.79 -0.03
N SER A 185 -21.69 6.79 -0.76
CA SER A 185 -21.43 5.76 -1.77
C SER A 185 -21.09 4.41 -1.13
N ASP A 186 -21.43 3.31 -1.82
CA ASP A 186 -21.05 1.96 -1.41
C ASP A 186 -19.53 1.85 -1.15
N GLY A 187 -18.72 2.47 -2.01
CA GLY A 187 -17.27 2.50 -1.84
C GLY A 187 -16.81 3.17 -0.54
N PHE A 188 -17.46 4.26 -0.12
CA PHE A 188 -17.17 4.88 1.17
C PHE A 188 -17.51 3.94 2.34
N LYS A 189 -18.70 3.35 2.32
CA LYS A 189 -19.16 2.40 3.36
C LYS A 189 -18.24 1.18 3.46
N ILE A 190 -17.82 0.63 2.32
CA ILE A 190 -16.86 -0.49 2.27
C ILE A 190 -15.52 -0.12 2.91
N ARG A 191 -14.92 1.01 2.50
CA ARG A 191 -13.63 1.46 3.05
C ARG A 191 -13.71 1.78 4.53
N ARG A 192 -14.81 2.38 4.98
CA ARG A 192 -15.04 2.67 6.40
C ARG A 192 -15.17 1.38 7.21
N SER A 193 -16.00 0.45 6.77
CA SER A 193 -16.15 -0.85 7.41
C SER A 193 -14.84 -1.64 7.44
N ALA A 194 -14.04 -1.59 6.37
CA ALA A 194 -12.73 -2.23 6.34
C ALA A 194 -11.79 -1.71 7.45
N VAL A 195 -11.75 -0.39 7.66
CA VAL A 195 -10.95 0.22 8.73
C VAL A 195 -11.46 -0.21 10.11
N GLU A 196 -12.77 -0.17 10.35
CA GLU A 196 -13.38 -0.52 11.62
C GLU A 196 -13.13 -1.99 12.02
N HIS A 197 -13.02 -2.88 11.02
CA HIS A 197 -12.76 -4.30 11.23
C HIS A 197 -11.29 -4.70 11.01
N SER A 198 -10.36 -3.73 10.89
CA SER A 198 -8.92 -3.96 10.67
C SER A 198 -8.62 -4.84 9.45
N VAL A 199 -9.45 -4.72 8.40
CA VAL A 199 -9.24 -5.37 7.10
C VAL A 199 -8.42 -4.44 6.22
N THR A 200 -7.36 -4.96 5.61
CA THR A 200 -6.53 -4.19 4.67
C THR A 200 -7.37 -3.74 3.47
N CYS A 201 -7.44 -2.43 3.24
CA CYS A 201 -8.15 -1.86 2.10
C CYS A 201 -7.19 -1.10 1.17
N VAL A 202 -7.08 -1.58 -0.07
CA VAL A 202 -6.26 -0.99 -1.13
C VAL A 202 -7.16 -0.18 -2.04
N THR A 203 -6.83 1.10 -2.26
CA THR A 203 -7.67 2.04 -3.02
C THR A 203 -7.08 2.46 -4.35
N ALA A 204 -5.93 1.92 -4.73
CA ALA A 204 -5.26 2.19 -6.00
C ALA A 204 -4.80 0.90 -6.67
N ILE A 205 -4.95 0.84 -7.98
CA ILE A 205 -4.59 -0.35 -8.76
C ILE A 205 -3.09 -0.63 -8.71
N ASP A 206 -2.26 0.42 -8.72
CA ASP A 206 -0.80 0.29 -8.58
C ASP A 206 -0.40 -0.33 -7.25
N THR A 207 -1.11 0.00 -6.15
CA THR A 207 -0.89 -0.62 -4.85
C THR A 207 -1.30 -2.09 -4.85
N ALA A 208 -2.39 -2.45 -5.52
CA ALA A 208 -2.80 -3.85 -5.69
C ALA A 208 -1.75 -4.66 -6.46
N ARG A 209 -1.18 -4.07 -7.52
CA ARG A 209 -0.07 -4.66 -8.28
C ARG A 209 1.19 -4.83 -7.41
N ALA A 210 1.51 -3.83 -6.58
CA ALA A 210 2.64 -3.90 -5.65
C ALA A 210 2.45 -5.02 -4.62
N VAL A 211 1.23 -5.23 -4.12
CA VAL A 211 0.89 -6.36 -3.22
C VAL A 211 1.11 -7.70 -3.91
N LEU A 212 0.69 -7.84 -5.19
CA LEU A 212 0.94 -9.04 -5.99
C LEU A 212 2.45 -9.30 -6.13
N THR A 213 3.23 -8.31 -6.59
CA THR A 213 4.69 -8.41 -6.77
C THR A 213 5.38 -8.85 -5.48
N VAL A 214 5.02 -8.24 -4.36
CA VAL A 214 5.56 -8.62 -3.04
C VAL A 214 5.23 -10.07 -2.73
N ARG A 215 4.01 -10.50 -3.00
CA ARG A 215 3.57 -11.87 -2.70
C ARG A 215 4.25 -12.92 -3.56
N GLU A 216 4.42 -12.67 -4.86
CA GLU A 216 5.12 -13.55 -5.79
C GLU A 216 6.57 -13.80 -5.38
N GLN A 217 7.28 -12.74 -5.04
CA GLN A 217 8.71 -12.78 -4.78
C GLN A 217 9.09 -13.07 -3.32
N SER A 218 8.12 -13.07 -2.40
CA SER A 218 8.35 -13.33 -0.97
C SER A 218 7.78 -14.65 -0.47
N ARG A 219 7.54 -15.62 -1.36
CA ARG A 219 6.96 -16.94 -1.00
C ARG A 219 7.75 -17.68 0.09
N SER A 220 9.05 -17.43 0.23
CA SER A 220 9.94 -18.10 1.17
C SER A 220 10.95 -17.17 1.86
N VAL A 221 10.71 -15.86 1.87
CA VAL A 221 11.73 -14.90 2.35
C VAL A 221 11.60 -14.69 3.85
N ASP A 222 12.63 -15.08 4.57
CA ASP A 222 12.86 -14.68 5.95
C ASP A 222 13.30 -13.20 5.98
N LEU A 223 12.49 -12.36 6.64
CA LEU A 223 12.75 -10.93 6.74
C LEU A 223 13.82 -10.66 7.80
N LYS A 224 15.07 -10.64 7.39
CA LYS A 224 16.19 -10.29 8.28
C LYS A 224 16.17 -8.81 8.62
N PRO A 225 16.31 -8.41 9.89
CA PRO A 225 16.53 -7.01 10.27
C PRO A 225 17.88 -6.54 9.73
N ILE A 226 17.95 -5.24 9.37
CA ILE A 226 19.18 -4.58 8.96
C ILE A 226 19.49 -3.52 10.00
N ASP A 227 20.72 -3.52 10.49
CA ASP A 227 21.20 -2.49 11.41
C ASP A 227 21.45 -1.19 10.64
N ILE A 228 20.55 -0.23 10.84
CA ILE A 228 20.58 1.06 10.15
C ILE A 228 21.78 1.93 10.54
N THR A 229 22.48 1.59 11.61
CA THR A 229 23.68 2.34 12.03
C THR A 229 24.94 1.90 11.28
N LYS A 230 24.84 0.83 10.48
CA LYS A 230 25.93 0.22 9.71
C LYS A 230 25.77 0.36 8.21
N ILE A 231 24.92 1.27 7.76
CA ILE A 231 24.64 1.56 6.35
C ILE A 231 25.64 2.61 5.85
#